data_b73bdb0b3c17ac415195b78fb4c03cb0
#
_entry.id   b73bdb0b3c17ac415195b78fb4c03cb0
#
_cell.length_a   1.000
_cell.length_b   1.000
_cell.length_c   1.000
_cell.angle_alpha   90.00
_cell.angle_beta   90.00
_cell.angle_gamma   90.00
#
_symmetry.space_group_name_H-M   'P 1'
#
loop_
_entity.id
_entity.type
_entity.pdbx_description
1 polymer ?
#
loop_
_entity_poly.entity_id
_entity_poly.type
_entity_poly.pdbx_seq_one_letter_code
_entity_poly.pdbx_strand_id
1 'polypeptide(L)'
;MNGFWQPSCSLDALSARAELLRTLREFFAAREVLEVQTATLASHTVTDINIESLRVQDSSFLQTSPEYQLKRLLAAGAPSIYQLGPVFRAGEAGRLHNPEFTLLEWYRLGFDDVMLMAEVAELVDLVLGPQPVRLLPYRELVGTLTGDRDVLDLACADALARLGPGRFFVTEYPAQQAALARLNSANPEVAARFELVIDGVEIANGYHELGDAAELRRRFQDDCAERVSTGHFCPELDERFLAAMEAGLPDCAGVALGVDRLLMLKMGASSLAEVMPFPVGVA
;
A
#
# COMPACT_ATOMS: atom_id res chain seq x y z
N MET A 1 25.45 10.57 -24.62
CA MET A 1 24.02 10.92 -24.68
C MET A 1 23.28 9.66 -25.05
N ASN A 2 22.43 9.13 -24.19
CA ASN A 2 21.59 7.99 -24.54
C ASN A 2 20.62 8.43 -25.64
N GLY A 3 20.33 7.55 -26.62
CA GLY A 3 19.32 7.84 -27.64
C GLY A 3 17.94 8.01 -26.99
N PHE A 4 17.08 8.89 -27.52
CA PHE A 4 15.76 9.24 -26.96
C PHE A 4 14.80 8.03 -26.80
N TRP A 5 15.09 6.90 -27.43
CA TRP A 5 14.32 5.65 -27.37
C TRP A 5 14.79 4.66 -26.29
N GLN A 6 15.91 4.96 -25.64
CA GLN A 6 16.53 4.03 -24.70
C GLN A 6 15.81 4.05 -23.35
N PRO A 7 15.77 2.90 -22.63
CA PRO A 7 15.27 2.86 -21.28
C PRO A 7 16.11 3.74 -20.34
N SER A 8 15.52 4.21 -19.27
CA SER A 8 16.19 5.00 -18.23
C SER A 8 17.06 4.12 -17.33
N CYS A 9 16.65 2.88 -17.05
CA CYS A 9 17.39 1.96 -16.21
C CYS A 9 18.42 1.13 -16.98
N SER A 10 19.39 0.55 -16.28
CA SER A 10 20.39 -0.35 -16.83
C SER A 10 19.84 -1.76 -17.13
N LEU A 11 20.57 -2.55 -17.92
CA LEU A 11 20.27 -3.97 -18.14
C LEU A 11 20.39 -4.79 -16.84
N ASP A 12 21.31 -4.39 -15.94
CA ASP A 12 21.45 -5.02 -14.63
C ASP A 12 20.21 -4.79 -13.77
N ALA A 13 19.58 -3.60 -13.85
CA ALA A 13 18.32 -3.31 -13.17
C ALA A 13 17.16 -4.16 -13.72
N LEU A 14 17.11 -4.41 -15.03
CA LEU A 14 16.11 -5.32 -15.62
C LEU A 14 16.32 -6.76 -15.10
N SER A 15 17.55 -7.22 -15.04
CA SER A 15 17.89 -8.55 -14.52
C SER A 15 17.53 -8.67 -13.03
N ALA A 16 17.89 -7.66 -12.23
CA ALA A 16 17.56 -7.61 -10.80
C ALA A 16 16.04 -7.57 -10.56
N ARG A 17 15.26 -6.85 -11.41
CA ARG A 17 13.81 -6.86 -11.35
C ARG A 17 13.23 -8.24 -11.61
N ALA A 18 13.71 -8.91 -12.67
CA ALA A 18 13.23 -10.25 -13.01
C ALA A 18 13.52 -11.26 -11.88
N GLU A 19 14.70 -11.18 -11.26
CA GLU A 19 15.04 -11.99 -10.10
C GLU A 19 14.17 -11.67 -8.89
N LEU A 20 13.94 -10.38 -8.58
CA LEU A 20 13.07 -9.96 -7.48
C LEU A 20 11.66 -10.52 -7.66
N LEU A 21 11.05 -10.34 -8.84
CA LEU A 21 9.69 -10.85 -9.11
C LEU A 21 9.59 -12.37 -8.93
N ARG A 22 10.63 -13.13 -9.34
CA ARG A 22 10.71 -14.56 -9.12
C ARG A 22 10.79 -14.89 -7.63
N THR A 23 11.67 -14.21 -6.88
CA THR A 23 11.86 -14.40 -5.43
C THR A 23 10.55 -14.15 -4.66
N LEU A 24 9.82 -13.08 -5.02
CA LEU A 24 8.53 -12.78 -4.39
C LEU A 24 7.51 -13.90 -4.63
N ARG A 25 7.41 -14.44 -5.85
CA ARG A 25 6.53 -15.56 -6.14
C ARG A 25 6.92 -16.85 -5.41
N GLU A 26 8.21 -17.16 -5.34
CA GLU A 26 8.72 -18.32 -4.59
C GLU A 26 8.42 -18.20 -3.08
N PHE A 27 8.51 -16.98 -2.51
CA PHE A 27 8.17 -16.71 -1.11
C PHE A 27 6.71 -17.06 -0.78
N PHE A 28 5.78 -16.64 -1.63
CA PHE A 28 4.34 -16.94 -1.44
C PHE A 28 3.99 -18.39 -1.81
N ALA A 29 4.59 -18.95 -2.83
CA ALA A 29 4.40 -20.37 -3.17
C ALA A 29 4.80 -21.30 -2.02
N ALA A 30 5.92 -21.02 -1.35
CA ALA A 30 6.37 -21.78 -0.18
C ALA A 30 5.44 -21.67 1.05
N ARG A 31 4.55 -20.66 1.07
CA ARG A 31 3.56 -20.40 2.12
C ARG A 31 2.12 -20.76 1.72
N GLU A 32 1.95 -21.41 0.58
CA GLU A 32 0.66 -21.78 0.02
C GLU A 32 -0.33 -20.60 -0.12
N VAL A 33 0.21 -19.37 -0.39
CA VAL A 33 -0.59 -18.20 -0.70
C VAL A 33 -0.87 -18.15 -2.18
N LEU A 34 -2.13 -18.11 -2.57
CA LEU A 34 -2.56 -18.20 -3.97
C LEU A 34 -2.32 -16.89 -4.72
N GLU A 35 -1.57 -16.94 -5.84
CA GLU A 35 -1.48 -15.79 -6.76
C GLU A 35 -2.82 -15.62 -7.49
N VAL A 36 -3.38 -14.43 -7.43
CA VAL A 36 -4.60 -14.07 -8.16
C VAL A 36 -4.37 -12.83 -9.02
N GLN A 37 -5.23 -12.63 -9.99
CA GLN A 37 -5.22 -11.45 -10.83
C GLN A 37 -6.62 -10.85 -10.89
N THR A 38 -6.73 -9.59 -10.47
CA THR A 38 -7.99 -8.84 -10.50
C THR A 38 -8.02 -7.88 -11.69
N ALA A 39 -9.17 -7.26 -11.93
CA ALA A 39 -9.33 -6.35 -13.05
C ALA A 39 -8.52 -5.05 -12.82
N THR A 40 -7.66 -4.70 -13.78
CA THR A 40 -6.94 -3.41 -13.78
C THR A 40 -7.86 -2.23 -14.09
N LEU A 41 -8.88 -2.45 -14.92
CA LEU A 41 -9.91 -1.47 -15.26
C LEU A 41 -11.18 -1.78 -14.47
N ALA A 42 -11.60 -0.85 -13.62
CA ALA A 42 -12.76 -0.99 -12.74
C ALA A 42 -13.78 0.13 -12.96
N SER A 43 -15.05 -0.14 -12.66
CA SER A 43 -16.13 0.86 -12.70
C SER A 43 -16.16 1.76 -11.46
N HIS A 44 -15.48 1.39 -10.38
CA HIS A 44 -15.36 2.15 -9.14
C HIS A 44 -13.89 2.27 -8.73
N THR A 45 -13.62 3.25 -7.88
CA THR A 45 -12.27 3.47 -7.33
C THR A 45 -12.35 3.82 -5.85
N VAL A 46 -11.19 4.03 -5.22
CA VAL A 46 -11.09 4.34 -3.78
C VAL A 46 -11.61 5.76 -3.47
N THR A 47 -12.11 5.93 -2.25
CA THR A 47 -12.55 7.23 -1.71
C THR A 47 -11.44 7.98 -0.98
N ASP A 48 -10.30 7.34 -0.74
CA ASP A 48 -9.17 7.93 -0.01
C ASP A 48 -8.81 9.32 -0.56
N ILE A 49 -8.75 10.30 0.33
CA ILE A 49 -8.56 11.72 -0.02
C ILE A 49 -7.17 12.02 -0.60
N ASN A 50 -6.18 11.20 -0.28
CA ASN A 50 -4.80 11.36 -0.71
C ASN A 50 -4.48 10.59 -2.00
N ILE A 51 -5.43 9.81 -2.54
CA ILE A 51 -5.21 8.99 -3.74
C ILE A 51 -6.09 9.48 -4.88
N GLU A 52 -5.46 9.98 -5.93
CA GLU A 52 -6.15 10.35 -7.17
C GLU A 52 -6.08 9.22 -8.21
N SER A 53 -7.25 8.90 -8.76
CA SER A 53 -7.39 7.80 -9.73
C SER A 53 -7.28 8.28 -11.16
N LEU A 54 -6.59 7.51 -12.00
CA LEU A 54 -6.60 7.73 -13.45
C LEU A 54 -7.94 7.27 -14.06
N ARG A 55 -8.66 8.19 -14.67
CA ARG A 55 -9.92 7.90 -15.38
C ARG A 55 -9.66 7.44 -16.79
N VAL A 56 -10.38 6.40 -17.21
CA VAL A 56 -10.43 5.89 -18.57
C VAL A 56 -11.89 6.02 -19.05
N GLN A 57 -12.21 7.04 -19.81
CA GLN A 57 -13.59 7.41 -20.18
C GLN A 57 -14.43 7.83 -18.95
N ASP A 58 -15.72 8.11 -19.17
CA ASP A 58 -16.56 8.77 -18.18
C ASP A 58 -16.90 7.92 -16.93
N SER A 59 -16.73 6.60 -16.98
CA SER A 59 -17.20 5.68 -15.93
C SER A 59 -16.23 4.54 -15.59
N SER A 60 -14.96 4.66 -15.93
CA SER A 60 -13.98 3.63 -15.65
C SER A 60 -12.68 4.22 -15.12
N PHE A 61 -12.02 3.48 -14.22
CA PHE A 61 -10.79 3.89 -13.55
C PHE A 61 -9.76 2.79 -13.65
N LEU A 62 -8.49 3.17 -13.77
CA LEU A 62 -7.39 2.25 -13.51
C LEU A 62 -7.27 2.07 -11.99
N GLN A 63 -7.06 0.83 -11.54
CA GLN A 63 -6.96 0.52 -10.11
C GLN A 63 -5.76 1.21 -9.47
N THR A 64 -5.98 1.81 -8.30
CA THR A 64 -4.93 2.40 -7.45
C THR A 64 -4.31 1.39 -6.49
N SER A 65 -5.02 0.29 -6.25
CA SER A 65 -4.70 -0.92 -5.52
C SER A 65 -5.74 -1.99 -5.88
N PRO A 66 -5.44 -3.28 -5.84
CA PRO A 66 -6.42 -4.35 -6.01
C PRO A 66 -7.28 -4.62 -4.76
N GLU A 67 -7.14 -3.88 -3.67
CA GLU A 67 -7.70 -4.13 -2.34
C GLU A 67 -9.19 -4.51 -2.35
N TYR A 68 -10.06 -3.68 -2.97
CA TYR A 68 -11.51 -3.94 -2.97
C TYR A 68 -11.85 -5.27 -3.65
N GLN A 69 -11.14 -5.59 -4.73
CA GLN A 69 -11.39 -6.83 -5.47
C GLN A 69 -10.82 -8.04 -4.72
N LEU A 70 -9.64 -7.92 -4.09
CA LEU A 70 -9.04 -8.98 -3.28
C LEU A 70 -9.90 -9.29 -2.05
N LYS A 71 -10.39 -8.29 -1.34
CA LYS A 71 -11.32 -8.49 -0.20
C LYS A 71 -12.64 -9.13 -0.63
N ARG A 72 -13.13 -8.82 -1.84
CA ARG A 72 -14.31 -9.52 -2.39
C ARG A 72 -14.04 -10.99 -2.67
N LEU A 73 -12.83 -11.36 -3.11
CA LEU A 73 -12.45 -12.77 -3.25
C LEU A 73 -12.40 -13.48 -1.90
N LEU A 74 -11.84 -12.83 -0.87
CA LEU A 74 -11.80 -13.38 0.50
C LEU A 74 -13.21 -13.58 1.06
N ALA A 75 -14.10 -12.60 0.91
CA ALA A 75 -15.50 -12.70 1.31
C ALA A 75 -16.25 -13.82 0.54
N ALA A 76 -15.82 -14.13 -0.68
CA ALA A 76 -16.34 -15.26 -1.46
C ALA A 76 -15.70 -16.62 -1.10
N GLY A 77 -14.83 -16.69 -0.09
CA GLY A 77 -14.24 -17.93 0.42
C GLY A 77 -12.88 -18.28 -0.19
N ALA A 78 -12.17 -17.34 -0.83
CA ALA A 78 -10.80 -17.57 -1.26
C ALA A 78 -9.87 -17.81 -0.05
N PRO A 79 -8.82 -18.64 -0.19
CA PRO A 79 -7.78 -18.80 0.84
C PRO A 79 -6.97 -17.51 0.99
N SER A 80 -5.84 -17.53 1.72
CA SER A 80 -4.85 -16.46 1.67
C SER A 80 -4.39 -16.22 0.24
N ILE A 81 -4.40 -14.98 -0.21
CA ILE A 81 -4.16 -14.59 -1.61
C ILE A 81 -3.14 -13.46 -1.73
N TYR A 82 -2.50 -13.35 -2.88
CA TYR A 82 -1.72 -12.17 -3.24
C TYR A 82 -1.90 -11.81 -4.71
N GLN A 83 -1.65 -10.55 -5.02
CA GLN A 83 -1.52 -10.05 -6.39
C GLN A 83 -0.20 -9.29 -6.52
N LEU A 84 0.50 -9.52 -7.63
CA LEU A 84 1.71 -8.82 -8.02
C LEU A 84 1.50 -8.24 -9.43
N GLY A 85 1.38 -6.93 -9.54
CA GLY A 85 1.05 -6.31 -10.81
C GLY A 85 1.04 -4.78 -10.79
N PRO A 86 0.73 -4.16 -11.94
CA PRO A 86 0.69 -2.71 -12.06
C PRO A 86 -0.52 -2.11 -11.37
N VAL A 87 -0.30 -0.94 -10.76
CA VAL A 87 -1.32 -0.04 -10.22
C VAL A 87 -1.05 1.38 -10.67
N PHE A 88 -2.06 2.26 -10.56
CA PHE A 88 -2.03 3.58 -11.19
C PHE A 88 -2.54 4.65 -10.23
N ARG A 89 -1.77 5.72 -10.01
CA ARG A 89 -2.17 6.86 -9.20
C ARG A 89 -1.85 8.15 -9.92
N ALA A 90 -2.86 8.97 -10.15
CA ALA A 90 -2.71 10.23 -10.85
C ALA A 90 -1.90 11.22 -10.03
N GLY A 91 -1.09 12.04 -10.71
CA GLY A 91 -0.31 13.09 -10.06
C GLY A 91 0.93 12.62 -9.29
N GLU A 92 1.09 11.33 -9.03
CA GLU A 92 2.26 10.79 -8.34
C GLU A 92 3.45 10.69 -9.29
N ALA A 93 4.27 11.75 -9.39
CA ALA A 93 5.48 11.77 -10.21
C ALA A 93 6.63 12.42 -9.43
N GLY A 94 7.80 11.76 -9.40
CA GLY A 94 8.97 12.27 -8.70
C GLY A 94 10.03 11.22 -8.42
N ARG A 95 10.95 11.55 -7.54
CA ARG A 95 12.09 10.68 -7.22
C ARG A 95 11.65 9.29 -6.71
N LEU A 96 10.61 9.23 -5.89
CA LEU A 96 10.08 8.01 -5.22
C LEU A 96 8.68 7.63 -5.70
N HIS A 97 8.15 8.30 -6.73
CA HIS A 97 6.80 8.10 -7.24
C HIS A 97 6.79 8.04 -8.77
N ASN A 98 5.92 7.21 -9.30
CA ASN A 98 5.59 7.16 -10.73
C ASN A 98 4.09 6.84 -10.85
N PRO A 99 3.36 7.45 -11.79
CA PRO A 99 1.92 7.24 -11.94
C PRO A 99 1.50 5.79 -12.17
N GLU A 100 2.36 5.00 -12.80
CA GLU A 100 2.25 3.55 -12.91
C GLU A 100 3.42 2.92 -12.16
N PHE A 101 3.12 1.98 -11.24
CA PHE A 101 4.15 1.26 -10.49
C PHE A 101 3.70 -0.17 -10.18
N THR A 102 4.64 -1.00 -9.77
CA THR A 102 4.36 -2.40 -9.42
C THR A 102 4.08 -2.51 -7.93
N LEU A 103 2.89 -3.01 -7.60
CA LEU A 103 2.46 -3.29 -6.24
C LEU A 103 2.42 -4.80 -6.01
N LEU A 104 2.93 -5.23 -4.86
CA LEU A 104 2.67 -6.54 -4.29
C LEU A 104 1.71 -6.34 -3.13
N GLU A 105 0.52 -6.94 -3.22
CA GLU A 105 -0.49 -6.83 -2.17
C GLU A 105 -0.99 -8.21 -1.80
N TRP A 106 -1.03 -8.52 -0.49
CA TRP A 106 -1.45 -9.84 -0.02
C TRP A 106 -2.24 -9.79 1.26
N TYR A 107 -3.03 -10.84 1.47
CA TYR A 107 -3.92 -11.02 2.61
C TYR A 107 -3.71 -12.39 3.22
N ARG A 108 -3.60 -12.44 4.56
CA ARG A 108 -3.41 -13.65 5.34
C ARG A 108 -4.60 -13.89 6.25
N LEU A 109 -5.32 -14.98 6.02
CA LEU A 109 -6.43 -15.40 6.88
C LEU A 109 -5.92 -15.78 8.27
N GLY A 110 -6.60 -15.32 9.31
CA GLY A 110 -6.26 -15.60 10.71
C GLY A 110 -5.01 -14.88 11.24
N PHE A 111 -4.42 -13.96 10.46
CA PHE A 111 -3.33 -13.11 10.92
C PHE A 111 -3.89 -11.81 11.51
N ASP A 112 -3.19 -11.29 12.51
CA ASP A 112 -3.28 -9.90 12.94
C ASP A 112 -2.14 -9.05 12.32
N ASP A 113 -2.08 -7.77 12.64
CA ASP A 113 -1.04 -6.85 12.18
C ASP A 113 0.36 -7.25 12.67
N VAL A 114 0.49 -7.83 13.88
CA VAL A 114 1.78 -8.27 14.44
C VAL A 114 2.33 -9.47 13.66
N MET A 115 1.49 -10.47 13.39
CA MET A 115 1.88 -11.63 12.57
C MET A 115 2.24 -11.21 11.16
N LEU A 116 1.50 -10.26 10.59
CA LEU A 116 1.76 -9.76 9.24
C LEU A 116 3.05 -8.92 9.18
N MET A 117 3.34 -8.08 10.18
CA MET A 117 4.63 -7.36 10.28
C MET A 117 5.81 -8.34 10.30
N ALA A 118 5.70 -9.47 11.01
CA ALA A 118 6.75 -10.49 11.02
C ALA A 118 6.98 -11.08 9.62
N GLU A 119 5.90 -11.41 8.88
CA GLU A 119 6.01 -11.92 7.50
C GLU A 119 6.59 -10.88 6.53
N VAL A 120 6.21 -9.59 6.68
CA VAL A 120 6.82 -8.48 5.91
C VAL A 120 8.32 -8.38 6.19
N ALA A 121 8.73 -8.48 7.46
CA ALA A 121 10.15 -8.44 7.83
C ALA A 121 10.93 -9.62 7.20
N GLU A 122 10.38 -10.84 7.24
CA GLU A 122 10.99 -12.02 6.58
C GLU A 122 11.16 -11.83 5.08
N LEU A 123 10.14 -11.30 4.39
CA LEU A 123 10.21 -11.02 2.95
C LEU A 123 11.28 -9.98 2.64
N VAL A 124 11.34 -8.91 3.41
CA VAL A 124 12.32 -7.83 3.24
C VAL A 124 13.73 -8.33 3.55
N ASP A 125 13.91 -9.16 4.57
CA ASP A 125 15.20 -9.78 4.89
C ASP A 125 15.70 -10.72 3.77
N LEU A 126 14.79 -11.44 3.12
CA LEU A 126 15.11 -12.28 1.96
C LEU A 126 15.64 -11.44 0.79
N VAL A 127 15.14 -10.22 0.60
CA VAL A 127 15.49 -9.34 -0.53
C VAL A 127 16.70 -8.45 -0.25
N LEU A 128 16.76 -7.85 0.93
CA LEU A 128 17.77 -6.84 1.29
C LEU A 128 18.86 -7.37 2.24
N GLY A 129 18.72 -8.61 2.72
CA GLY A 129 19.53 -9.17 3.79
C GLY A 129 18.98 -8.84 5.19
N PRO A 130 19.30 -9.66 6.21
CA PRO A 130 18.75 -9.53 7.55
C PRO A 130 19.26 -8.26 8.25
N GLN A 131 18.33 -7.50 8.83
CA GLN A 131 18.61 -6.34 9.67
C GLN A 131 17.56 -6.21 10.77
N PRO A 132 17.93 -5.72 11.97
CA PRO A 132 16.96 -5.43 13.00
C PRO A 132 15.91 -4.41 12.55
N VAL A 133 14.63 -4.70 12.81
CA VAL A 133 13.52 -3.78 12.61
C VAL A 133 13.07 -3.25 13.97
N ARG A 134 12.88 -1.94 14.10
CA ARG A 134 12.39 -1.29 15.30
C ARG A 134 10.91 -1.01 15.19
N LEU A 135 10.15 -1.31 16.24
CA LEU A 135 8.76 -0.84 16.35
C LEU A 135 8.78 0.59 16.87
N LEU A 136 8.00 1.46 16.26
CA LEU A 136 7.92 2.88 16.59
C LEU A 136 6.46 3.32 16.59
N PRO A 137 5.79 3.37 17.76
CA PRO A 137 4.44 3.89 17.85
C PRO A 137 4.34 5.32 17.27
N TYR A 138 3.27 5.61 16.54
CA TYR A 138 3.05 6.93 15.93
C TYR A 138 3.16 8.06 16.93
N ARG A 139 2.63 7.87 18.16
CA ARG A 139 2.73 8.85 19.24
C ARG A 139 4.17 9.15 19.64
N GLU A 140 5.06 8.16 19.62
CA GLU A 140 6.49 8.37 19.91
C GLU A 140 7.19 9.11 18.77
N LEU A 141 6.77 8.85 17.54
CA LEU A 141 7.33 9.49 16.34
C LEU A 141 6.90 10.97 16.23
N VAL A 142 5.61 11.25 16.39
CA VAL A 142 5.00 12.57 16.12
C VAL A 142 4.74 13.38 17.39
N GLY A 143 4.58 12.71 18.53
CA GLY A 143 4.33 13.34 19.84
C GLY A 143 2.83 13.51 20.17
N THR A 144 1.91 13.30 19.22
CA THR A 144 0.46 13.41 19.40
C THR A 144 -0.29 12.42 18.52
N LEU A 145 -1.53 12.11 18.90
CA LEU A 145 -2.50 11.34 18.10
C LEU A 145 -3.70 12.20 17.66
N THR A 146 -3.73 13.47 18.05
CA THR A 146 -4.87 14.36 17.82
C THR A 146 -4.42 15.63 17.11
N GLY A 147 -5.24 16.13 16.24
CA GLY A 147 -4.97 17.35 15.47
C GLY A 147 -5.65 17.29 14.09
N ASP A 148 -5.39 18.30 13.30
CA ASP A 148 -5.75 18.31 11.89
C ASP A 148 -4.98 17.22 11.13
N ARG A 149 -5.65 16.53 10.19
CA ARG A 149 -5.08 15.39 9.45
C ARG A 149 -3.84 15.78 8.67
N ASP A 150 -3.91 16.88 7.90
CA ASP A 150 -2.79 17.35 7.08
C ASP A 150 -1.58 17.75 7.94
N VAL A 151 -1.85 18.35 9.11
CA VAL A 151 -0.79 18.72 10.07
C VAL A 151 -0.11 17.46 10.62
N LEU A 152 -0.87 16.42 10.92
CA LEU A 152 -0.33 15.14 11.41
C LEU A 152 0.47 14.42 10.32
N ASP A 153 -0.02 14.40 9.08
CA ASP A 153 0.66 13.80 7.94
C ASP A 153 2.01 14.48 7.67
N LEU A 154 2.02 15.82 7.67
CA LEU A 154 3.25 16.60 7.51
C LEU A 154 4.23 16.36 8.67
N ALA A 155 3.74 16.35 9.91
CA ALA A 155 4.57 16.10 11.09
C ALA A 155 5.17 14.68 11.07
N CYS A 156 4.40 13.68 10.62
CA CYS A 156 4.87 12.32 10.44
C CYS A 156 5.97 12.23 9.37
N ALA A 157 5.75 12.82 8.19
CA ALA A 157 6.74 12.86 7.12
C ALA A 157 8.05 13.54 7.56
N ASP A 158 7.95 14.67 8.26
CA ASP A 158 9.10 15.38 8.81
C ASP A 158 9.84 14.57 9.90
N ALA A 159 9.12 13.83 10.72
CA ALA A 159 9.71 12.99 11.76
C ALA A 159 10.41 11.78 11.14
N LEU A 160 9.79 11.12 10.15
CA LEU A 160 10.40 10.02 9.39
C LEU A 160 11.69 10.45 8.69
N ALA A 161 11.72 11.63 8.08
CA ALA A 161 12.92 12.17 7.43
C ALA A 161 14.08 12.38 8.41
N ARG A 162 13.79 12.55 9.72
CA ARG A 162 14.78 12.77 10.78
C ARG A 162 15.27 11.49 11.47
N LEU A 163 14.60 10.34 11.25
CA LEU A 163 14.95 9.07 11.92
C LEU A 163 16.37 8.57 11.58
N GLY A 164 16.93 8.99 10.44
CA GLY A 164 18.18 8.45 9.92
C GLY A 164 18.02 7.04 9.33
N PRO A 165 19.14 6.39 8.98
CA PRO A 165 19.10 5.07 8.36
C PRO A 165 18.61 3.99 9.34
N GLY A 166 17.94 2.98 8.79
CA GLY A 166 17.42 1.83 9.53
C GLY A 166 16.05 1.38 9.05
N ARG A 167 15.52 0.33 9.69
CA ARG A 167 14.20 -0.23 9.41
C ARG A 167 13.26 0.01 10.57
N PHE A 168 12.08 0.54 10.29
CA PHE A 168 11.10 0.91 11.30
C PHE A 168 9.71 0.46 10.86
N PHE A 169 9.00 -0.26 11.73
CA PHE A 169 7.55 -0.33 11.64
C PHE A 169 6.95 0.82 12.44
N VAL A 170 6.36 1.78 11.76
CA VAL A 170 5.51 2.78 12.39
C VAL A 170 4.16 2.13 12.64
N THR A 171 3.69 2.13 13.89
CA THR A 171 2.50 1.42 14.34
C THR A 171 1.56 2.36 15.09
N GLU A 172 0.37 1.88 15.45
CA GLU A 172 -0.57 2.65 16.29
C GLU A 172 -0.92 4.02 15.68
N TYR A 173 -1.25 4.03 14.40
CA TYR A 173 -1.74 5.23 13.72
C TYR A 173 -2.99 5.78 14.42
N PRO A 174 -3.19 7.12 14.47
CA PRO A 174 -4.42 7.71 15.04
C PRO A 174 -5.69 7.12 14.40
N ALA A 175 -6.76 6.97 15.19
CA ALA A 175 -8.04 6.45 14.71
C ALA A 175 -8.59 7.19 13.48
N GLN A 176 -8.34 8.49 13.36
CA GLN A 176 -8.71 9.29 12.18
C GLN A 176 -7.89 8.99 10.93
N GLN A 177 -6.76 8.29 11.07
CA GLN A 177 -5.90 7.83 9.98
C GLN A 177 -5.97 6.30 9.82
N ALA A 178 -7.03 5.68 10.33
CA ALA A 178 -7.21 4.23 10.30
C ALA A 178 -7.34 3.67 8.87
N ALA A 179 -7.70 4.47 7.88
CA ALA A 179 -8.01 4.01 6.53
C ALA A 179 -8.98 2.80 6.58
N LEU A 180 -8.57 1.64 6.06
CA LEU A 180 -9.35 0.41 6.06
C LEU A 180 -8.97 -0.56 7.20
N ALA A 181 -8.15 -0.11 8.16
CA ALA A 181 -7.80 -0.88 9.35
C ALA A 181 -8.93 -0.84 10.40
N ARG A 182 -9.05 -1.91 11.18
CA ARG A 182 -9.84 -1.87 12.41
C ARG A 182 -9.16 -1.02 13.47
N LEU A 183 -9.92 -0.49 14.40
CA LEU A 183 -9.33 0.13 15.59
C LEU A 183 -8.81 -0.96 16.54
N ASN A 184 -7.78 -0.64 17.29
CA ASN A 184 -7.25 -1.53 18.30
C ASN A 184 -8.29 -1.71 19.43
N SER A 185 -8.65 -2.96 19.72
CA SER A 185 -9.69 -3.25 20.71
C SER A 185 -9.32 -2.87 22.15
N ALA A 186 -8.02 -2.83 22.48
CA ALA A 186 -7.52 -2.43 23.78
C ALA A 186 -7.33 -0.90 23.90
N ASN A 187 -7.12 -0.21 22.77
CA ASN A 187 -6.96 1.23 22.70
C ASN A 187 -7.63 1.80 21.44
N PRO A 188 -8.91 2.19 21.48
CA PRO A 188 -9.64 2.68 20.32
C PRO A 188 -9.19 4.06 19.79
N GLU A 189 -8.23 4.71 20.44
CA GLU A 189 -7.60 5.94 19.93
C GLU A 189 -6.65 5.64 18.75
N VAL A 190 -6.25 4.38 18.55
CA VAL A 190 -5.32 3.96 17.53
C VAL A 190 -5.88 2.84 16.65
N ALA A 191 -5.42 2.79 15.41
CA ALA A 191 -5.72 1.74 14.45
C ALA A 191 -4.67 0.62 14.48
N ALA A 192 -5.10 -0.61 14.19
CA ALA A 192 -4.24 -1.74 13.90
C ALA A 192 -3.68 -1.62 12.47
N ARG A 193 -2.88 -0.57 12.26
CA ARG A 193 -2.21 -0.17 11.02
C ARG A 193 -0.72 -0.05 11.26
N PHE A 194 0.06 -0.45 10.29
CA PHE A 194 1.50 -0.25 10.29
C PHE A 194 2.02 0.19 8.93
N GLU A 195 3.11 0.92 8.93
CA GLU A 195 3.92 1.17 7.74
C GLU A 195 5.36 0.73 7.99
N LEU A 196 5.95 0.05 7.00
CA LEU A 196 7.39 -0.24 7.02
C LEU A 196 8.13 0.88 6.31
N VAL A 197 9.01 1.53 7.03
CA VAL A 197 9.91 2.58 6.52
C VAL A 197 11.36 2.07 6.60
N ILE A 198 12.08 2.16 5.48
CA ILE A 198 13.49 1.79 5.38
C ILE A 198 14.27 2.99 4.84
N ASP A 199 15.25 3.46 5.62
CA ASP A 199 16.10 4.62 5.26
C ASP A 199 15.27 5.86 4.83
N GLY A 200 14.16 6.10 5.52
CA GLY A 200 13.24 7.21 5.25
C GLY A 200 12.31 6.99 4.04
N VAL A 201 12.29 5.79 3.45
CA VAL A 201 11.40 5.44 2.33
C VAL A 201 10.33 4.48 2.83
N GLU A 202 9.06 4.85 2.69
CA GLU A 202 7.92 3.95 2.91
C GLU A 202 7.95 2.82 1.89
N ILE A 203 7.97 1.57 2.38
CA ILE A 203 8.04 0.36 1.56
C ILE A 203 6.73 -0.41 1.57
N ALA A 204 6.04 -0.48 2.70
CA ALA A 204 4.78 -1.20 2.85
C ALA A 204 3.84 -0.50 3.82
N ASN A 205 2.52 -0.67 3.58
CA ASN A 205 1.43 -0.19 4.43
C ASN A 205 0.45 -1.35 4.62
N GLY A 206 0.16 -1.71 5.86
CA GLY A 206 -0.64 -2.88 6.20
C GLY A 206 -1.59 -2.68 7.36
N TYR A 207 -2.62 -3.52 7.39
CA TYR A 207 -3.73 -3.43 8.32
C TYR A 207 -4.10 -4.79 8.91
N HIS A 208 -4.58 -4.81 10.15
CA HIS A 208 -5.56 -5.78 10.56
C HIS A 208 -6.91 -5.29 10.04
N GLU A 209 -7.55 -6.07 9.17
CA GLU A 209 -8.60 -5.58 8.31
C GLU A 209 -9.91 -5.27 9.05
N LEU A 210 -10.57 -4.16 8.67
CA LEU A 210 -11.90 -3.83 9.14
C LEU A 210 -12.94 -4.64 8.36
N GLY A 211 -13.65 -5.54 9.06
CA GLY A 211 -14.75 -6.32 8.49
C GLY A 211 -16.14 -5.72 8.69
N ASP A 212 -16.27 -4.60 9.40
CA ASP A 212 -17.56 -3.94 9.65
C ASP A 212 -17.96 -3.08 8.45
N ALA A 213 -18.92 -3.56 7.67
CA ALA A 213 -19.41 -2.87 6.46
C ALA A 213 -20.09 -1.53 6.77
N ALA A 214 -20.76 -1.40 7.92
CA ALA A 214 -21.42 -0.15 8.30
C ALA A 214 -20.39 0.93 8.63
N GLU A 215 -19.34 0.57 9.37
CA GLU A 215 -18.21 1.45 9.66
C GLU A 215 -17.45 1.84 8.38
N LEU A 216 -17.21 0.88 7.47
CA LEU A 216 -16.58 1.16 6.17
C LEU A 216 -17.40 2.16 5.35
N ARG A 217 -18.71 1.95 5.25
CA ARG A 217 -19.61 2.88 4.54
C ARG A 217 -19.55 4.28 5.13
N ARG A 218 -19.55 4.39 6.46
CA ARG A 218 -19.44 5.68 7.14
C ARG A 218 -18.12 6.38 6.79
N ARG A 219 -16.98 5.67 6.86
CA ARG A 219 -15.66 6.23 6.49
C ARG A 219 -15.62 6.70 5.05
N PHE A 220 -16.14 5.92 4.11
CA PHE A 220 -16.22 6.32 2.70
C PHE A 220 -17.10 7.56 2.47
N GLN A 221 -18.18 7.71 3.23
CA GLN A 221 -19.01 8.91 3.18
C GLN A 221 -18.27 10.13 3.75
N ASP A 222 -17.51 9.95 4.83
CA ASP A 222 -16.69 11.00 5.43
C ASP A 222 -15.59 11.43 4.46
N ASP A 223 -14.85 10.49 3.85
CA ASP A 223 -13.84 10.78 2.81
C ASP A 223 -14.46 11.54 1.63
N CYS A 224 -15.61 11.09 1.14
CA CYS A 224 -16.34 11.77 0.06
C CYS A 224 -16.75 13.18 0.44
N ALA A 225 -17.23 13.41 1.65
CA ALA A 225 -17.59 14.73 2.13
C ALA A 225 -16.36 15.66 2.19
N GLU A 226 -15.23 15.14 2.64
CA GLU A 226 -13.97 15.85 2.68
C GLU A 226 -13.46 16.17 1.27
N ARG A 227 -13.46 15.21 0.32
CA ARG A 227 -13.11 15.43 -1.09
C ARG A 227 -13.94 16.54 -1.72
N VAL A 228 -15.26 16.54 -1.52
CA VAL A 228 -16.17 17.57 -2.02
C VAL A 228 -15.85 18.93 -1.41
N SER A 229 -15.60 19.00 -0.09
CA SER A 229 -15.29 20.24 0.60
C SER A 229 -13.98 20.90 0.13
N THR A 230 -13.03 20.08 -0.32
CA THR A 230 -11.73 20.52 -0.86
C THR A 230 -11.71 20.66 -2.39
N GLY A 231 -12.87 20.47 -3.04
CA GLY A 231 -13.03 20.62 -4.50
C GLY A 231 -12.52 19.44 -5.33
N HIS A 232 -12.27 18.30 -4.69
CA HIS A 232 -11.86 17.08 -5.36
C HIS A 232 -13.07 16.27 -5.84
N PHE A 233 -12.86 15.44 -6.85
CA PHE A 233 -13.87 14.51 -7.32
C PHE A 233 -14.14 13.44 -6.27
N CYS A 234 -15.40 13.25 -5.89
CA CYS A 234 -15.82 12.10 -5.09
C CYS A 234 -16.37 10.99 -6.02
N PRO A 235 -15.77 9.78 -6.02
CA PRO A 235 -16.31 8.66 -6.78
C PRO A 235 -17.60 8.15 -6.15
N GLU A 236 -18.42 7.46 -6.96
CA GLU A 236 -19.53 6.66 -6.43
C GLU A 236 -18.97 5.51 -5.59
N LEU A 237 -19.64 5.21 -4.46
CA LEU A 237 -19.23 4.11 -3.60
C LEU A 237 -19.36 2.77 -4.34
N ASP A 238 -18.38 1.88 -4.16
CA ASP A 238 -18.47 0.51 -4.69
C ASP A 238 -19.43 -0.33 -3.84
N GLU A 239 -20.72 -0.30 -4.22
CA GLU A 239 -21.75 -1.07 -3.54
C GLU A 239 -21.53 -2.59 -3.63
N ARG A 240 -20.78 -3.08 -4.62
CA ARG A 240 -20.42 -4.50 -4.71
C ARG A 240 -19.36 -4.87 -3.68
N PHE A 241 -18.41 -3.96 -3.42
CA PHE A 241 -17.45 -4.14 -2.34
C PHE A 241 -18.15 -4.11 -0.98
N LEU A 242 -19.00 -3.11 -0.73
CA LEU A 242 -19.74 -3.01 0.53
C LEU A 242 -20.65 -4.22 0.77
N ALA A 243 -21.35 -4.72 -0.26
CA ALA A 243 -22.15 -5.94 -0.16
C ALA A 243 -21.29 -7.19 0.17
N ALA A 244 -20.06 -7.27 -0.34
CA ALA A 244 -19.15 -8.35 0.04
C ALA A 244 -18.72 -8.24 1.51
N MET A 245 -18.50 -7.04 2.01
CA MET A 245 -18.21 -6.82 3.44
C MET A 245 -19.41 -7.16 4.33
N GLU A 246 -20.63 -6.83 3.89
CA GLU A 246 -21.88 -7.23 4.56
C GLU A 246 -22.08 -8.76 4.59
N ALA A 247 -21.65 -9.46 3.54
CA ALA A 247 -21.66 -10.92 3.50
C ALA A 247 -20.65 -11.55 4.48
N GLY A 248 -19.62 -10.82 4.88
CA GLY A 248 -18.63 -11.17 5.88
C GLY A 248 -17.23 -11.33 5.32
N LEU A 249 -16.33 -10.42 5.70
CA LEU A 249 -14.90 -10.60 5.51
C LEU A 249 -14.36 -11.54 6.61
N PRO A 250 -13.67 -12.62 6.28
CA PRO A 250 -13.01 -13.45 7.29
C PRO A 250 -11.96 -12.62 8.05
N ASP A 251 -11.66 -13.01 9.31
CA ASP A 251 -10.59 -12.37 10.05
C ASP A 251 -9.26 -12.52 9.31
N CYS A 252 -8.63 -11.41 8.99
CA CYS A 252 -7.42 -11.37 8.18
C CYS A 252 -6.64 -10.07 8.34
N ALA A 253 -5.37 -10.12 7.99
CA ALA A 253 -4.53 -8.95 7.83
C ALA A 253 -4.02 -8.85 6.40
N GLY A 254 -3.91 -7.63 5.87
CA GLY A 254 -3.47 -7.34 4.51
C GLY A 254 -2.40 -6.27 4.48
N VAL A 255 -1.54 -6.31 3.46
CA VAL A 255 -0.47 -5.34 3.27
C VAL A 255 -0.18 -5.13 1.79
N ALA A 256 0.08 -3.88 1.44
CA ALA A 256 0.56 -3.44 0.14
C ALA A 256 2.04 -3.04 0.23
N LEU A 257 2.88 -3.53 -0.70
CA LEU A 257 4.31 -3.27 -0.76
C LEU A 257 4.72 -2.75 -2.14
N GLY A 258 5.42 -1.62 -2.17
CA GLY A 258 5.94 -1.01 -3.39
C GLY A 258 7.19 -1.73 -3.92
N VAL A 259 7.03 -2.56 -4.95
CA VAL A 259 8.12 -3.40 -5.51
C VAL A 259 9.22 -2.56 -6.13
N ASP A 260 8.87 -1.44 -6.77
CA ASP A 260 9.86 -0.55 -7.39
C ASP A 260 10.74 0.13 -6.34
N ARG A 261 10.17 0.56 -5.20
CA ARG A 261 10.92 1.12 -4.08
C ARG A 261 11.81 0.07 -3.41
N LEU A 262 11.31 -1.17 -3.25
CA LEU A 262 12.12 -2.28 -2.73
C LEU A 262 13.31 -2.61 -3.65
N LEU A 263 13.09 -2.62 -4.97
CA LEU A 263 14.16 -2.80 -5.96
C LEU A 263 15.18 -1.66 -5.93
N MET A 264 14.69 -0.42 -5.79
CA MET A 264 15.55 0.77 -5.66
C MET A 264 16.49 0.63 -4.46
N LEU A 265 15.98 0.22 -3.30
CA LEU A 265 16.82 -0.03 -2.11
C LEU A 265 17.79 -1.19 -2.33
N LYS A 266 17.34 -2.32 -2.93
CA LYS A 266 18.18 -3.48 -3.23
C LYS A 266 19.38 -3.09 -4.10
N MET A 267 19.20 -2.18 -5.03
CA MET A 267 20.25 -1.75 -5.96
C MET A 267 21.06 -0.55 -5.45
N GLY A 268 20.73 0.03 -4.31
CA GLY A 268 21.33 1.27 -3.83
C GLY A 268 21.09 2.46 -4.76
N ALA A 269 20.00 2.43 -5.53
CA ALA A 269 19.63 3.49 -6.45
C ALA A 269 19.01 4.68 -5.71
N SER A 270 19.13 5.87 -6.28
CA SER A 270 18.65 7.11 -5.66
C SER A 270 17.24 7.51 -6.09
N SER A 271 16.72 6.91 -7.17
CA SER A 271 15.40 7.21 -7.74
C SER A 271 14.77 6.00 -8.43
N LEU A 272 13.44 6.01 -8.58
CA LEU A 272 12.71 4.98 -9.33
C LEU A 272 13.13 4.94 -10.80
N ALA A 273 13.52 6.06 -11.40
CA ALA A 273 13.97 6.13 -12.80
C ALA A 273 15.20 5.25 -13.07
N GLU A 274 16.01 4.95 -12.06
CA GLU A 274 17.18 4.08 -12.20
C GLU A 274 16.84 2.58 -12.22
N VAL A 275 15.62 2.22 -11.79
CA VAL A 275 15.16 0.82 -11.68
C VAL A 275 13.93 0.51 -12.53
N MET A 276 13.31 1.54 -13.13
CA MET A 276 12.18 1.42 -14.06
C MET A 276 12.67 1.66 -15.49
N PRO A 277 12.31 0.78 -16.47
CA PRO A 277 12.77 0.97 -17.84
C PRO A 277 12.19 2.22 -18.49
N PHE A 278 10.90 2.48 -18.27
CA PHE A 278 10.16 3.57 -18.90
C PHE A 278 9.28 4.29 -17.85
N PRO A 279 9.86 5.11 -16.96
CA PRO A 279 9.07 5.95 -16.07
C PRO A 279 8.34 7.04 -16.86
N VAL A 280 7.40 7.74 -16.21
CA VAL A 280 6.68 8.86 -16.83
C VAL A 280 7.64 9.86 -17.47
N GLY A 281 7.33 10.30 -18.69
CA GLY A 281 8.18 11.19 -19.48
C GLY A 281 9.25 10.48 -20.32
N VAL A 282 9.42 9.17 -20.16
CA VAL A 282 10.30 8.31 -20.98
C VAL A 282 9.48 7.27 -21.75
N ALA A 283 8.32 6.85 -21.23
CA ALA A 283 7.38 5.93 -21.86
C ALA A 283 6.76 6.51 -23.14
#